data_edb5276f2a52567d8a9caaa9a712ba8b
#
_entry.id   edb5276f2a52567d8a9caaa9a712ba8b
#
_cell.length_a   1.000
_cell.length_b   1.000
_cell.length_c   1.000
_cell.angle_alpha   90.00
_cell.angle_beta   90.00
_cell.angle_gamma   90.00
#
_symmetry.space_group_name_H-M   'P 1'
#
loop_
_entity.id
_entity.type
_entity.pdbx_description
1 polymer ?
#
loop_
_entity_poly.entity_id
_entity_poly.type
_entity_poly.pdbx_seq_one_letter_code
_entity_poly.pdbx_strand_id
1 'polypeptide(L)'
;MVGSRGRGRGFTLIEVLVVVGLIAIAGVLSVGILGGGLERMQLRSAAGDIAANLRFTRAHALATGTPQRFSIDPVQRSWQAPRERSGTIPQRLEVEFTGAREMQERDGEGVIVFFDDGASSGGRVRLEAGDARWDVDVAWLTGEVRVHRGRR
;
A
#
# COMPACT_ATOMS: atom_id res chain seq x y z
N MET A 1 20.01 -63.53 33.59
CA MET A 1 20.09 -62.04 33.39
C MET A 1 20.62 -61.79 32.00
N VAL A 2 19.74 -61.54 31.04
CA VAL A 2 20.09 -61.37 29.62
C VAL A 2 19.93 -59.87 29.28
N GLY A 3 21.08 -59.21 29.09
CA GLY A 3 21.13 -57.82 28.72
C GLY A 3 20.79 -57.62 27.23
N SER A 4 19.63 -57.02 26.94
CA SER A 4 19.25 -56.59 25.60
C SER A 4 20.12 -55.40 25.18
N ARG A 5 21.07 -55.63 24.26
CA ARG A 5 21.82 -54.57 23.59
C ARG A 5 20.93 -53.91 22.53
N GLY A 6 20.39 -52.77 22.86
CA GLY A 6 19.72 -51.92 21.87
C GLY A 6 20.68 -51.54 20.74
N ARG A 7 20.39 -51.97 19.51
CA ARG A 7 21.09 -51.54 18.29
C ARG A 7 20.82 -50.05 18.07
N GLY A 8 21.76 -49.19 18.43
CA GLY A 8 21.77 -47.81 18.00
C GLY A 8 21.89 -47.77 16.48
N ARG A 9 20.81 -47.37 15.80
CA ARG A 9 20.83 -47.09 14.35
C ARG A 9 21.51 -45.73 14.17
N GLY A 10 22.75 -45.75 13.70
CA GLY A 10 23.46 -44.53 13.28
C GLY A 10 22.88 -44.02 11.98
N PHE A 11 22.72 -42.72 11.88
CA PHE A 11 22.34 -42.05 10.59
C PHE A 11 23.47 -42.26 9.56
N THR A 12 23.08 -42.59 8.34
CA THR A 12 24.03 -42.68 7.23
C THR A 12 24.35 -41.28 6.69
N LEU A 13 25.55 -41.09 6.16
CA LEU A 13 25.99 -39.81 5.58
C LEU A 13 25.08 -39.38 4.43
N ILE A 14 24.56 -40.33 3.65
CA ILE A 14 23.60 -40.08 2.56
C ILE A 14 22.25 -39.58 3.10
N GLU A 15 21.79 -40.10 4.22
CA GLU A 15 20.53 -39.67 4.84
C GLU A 15 20.60 -38.20 5.29
N VAL A 16 21.72 -37.77 5.89
CA VAL A 16 21.96 -36.38 6.26
C VAL A 16 22.04 -35.49 5.02
N LEU A 17 22.71 -35.93 3.95
CA LEU A 17 22.77 -35.19 2.68
C LEU A 17 21.37 -35.00 2.06
N VAL A 18 20.53 -36.01 2.05
CA VAL A 18 19.16 -35.92 1.53
C VAL A 18 18.31 -34.95 2.35
N VAL A 19 18.41 -35.02 3.69
CA VAL A 19 17.66 -34.11 4.58
C VAL A 19 18.08 -32.65 4.37
N VAL A 20 19.40 -32.39 4.30
CA VAL A 20 19.89 -31.02 4.02
C VAL A 20 19.44 -30.54 2.64
N GLY A 21 19.46 -31.41 1.64
CA GLY A 21 18.95 -31.08 0.30
C GLY A 21 17.46 -30.74 0.31
N LEU A 22 16.64 -31.50 1.02
CA LEU A 22 15.19 -31.21 1.15
C LEU A 22 14.93 -29.89 1.90
N ILE A 23 15.68 -29.61 2.95
CA ILE A 23 15.57 -28.33 3.69
C ILE A 23 15.96 -27.17 2.79
N ALA A 24 17.02 -27.29 2.00
CA ALA A 24 17.44 -26.26 1.06
C ALA A 24 16.35 -25.98 -0.01
N ILE A 25 15.76 -27.03 -0.58
CA ILE A 25 14.67 -26.88 -1.57
C ILE A 25 13.43 -26.24 -0.93
N ALA A 26 13.04 -26.70 0.27
CA ALA A 26 11.91 -26.13 1.01
C ALA A 26 12.14 -24.63 1.34
N GLY A 27 13.37 -24.25 1.68
CA GLY A 27 13.76 -22.86 1.94
C GLY A 27 13.59 -21.96 0.72
N VAL A 28 14.05 -22.41 -0.46
CA VAL A 28 13.91 -21.64 -1.71
C VAL A 28 12.45 -21.45 -2.11
N LEU A 29 11.62 -22.47 -1.97
CA LEU A 29 10.18 -22.39 -2.28
C LEU A 29 9.42 -21.44 -1.33
N SER A 30 9.85 -21.31 -0.09
CA SER A 30 9.20 -20.47 0.93
C SER A 30 9.36 -18.97 0.66
N VAL A 31 10.47 -18.54 0.04
CA VAL A 31 10.76 -17.12 -0.25
C VAL A 31 9.75 -16.51 -1.23
N GLY A 32 9.32 -17.27 -2.23
CA GLY A 32 8.34 -16.80 -3.24
C GLY A 32 6.93 -16.53 -2.68
N ILE A 33 6.53 -17.27 -1.65
CA ILE A 33 5.18 -17.17 -1.06
C ILE A 33 5.07 -15.97 -0.10
N LEU A 34 6.15 -15.62 0.58
CA LEU A 34 6.18 -14.54 1.57
C LEU A 34 6.22 -13.13 0.94
N GLY A 35 6.82 -12.96 -0.24
CA GLY A 35 6.97 -11.66 -0.90
C GLY A 35 5.62 -11.03 -1.30
N GLY A 36 4.72 -11.80 -1.90
CA GLY A 36 3.44 -11.28 -2.38
C GLY A 36 2.45 -10.88 -1.27
N GLY A 37 2.55 -11.47 -0.09
CA GLY A 37 1.73 -11.12 1.07
C GLY A 37 2.08 -9.76 1.66
N LEU A 38 3.37 -9.47 1.78
CA LEU A 38 3.87 -8.20 2.32
C LEU A 38 3.54 -7.01 1.40
N GLU A 39 3.70 -7.18 0.09
CA GLU A 39 3.37 -6.14 -0.89
C GLU A 39 1.88 -5.78 -0.88
N ARG A 40 1.00 -6.78 -0.82
CA ARG A 40 -0.45 -6.57 -0.70
C ARG A 40 -0.84 -5.88 0.59
N MET A 41 -0.16 -6.18 1.70
CA MET A 41 -0.37 -5.52 2.98
C MET A 41 0.08 -4.06 2.91
N GLN A 42 1.26 -3.77 2.36
CA GLN A 42 1.77 -2.42 2.16
C GLN A 42 0.87 -1.61 1.23
N LEU A 43 0.39 -2.21 0.15
CA LEU A 43 -0.54 -1.60 -0.79
C LEU A 43 -1.85 -1.18 -0.11
N ARG A 44 -2.44 -2.06 0.69
CA ARG A 44 -3.66 -1.77 1.45
C ARG A 44 -3.43 -0.68 2.51
N SER A 45 -2.30 -0.72 3.21
CA SER A 45 -1.93 0.28 4.21
C SER A 45 -1.77 1.66 3.57
N ALA A 46 -1.00 1.76 2.47
CA ALA A 46 -0.79 3.03 1.76
C ALA A 46 -2.11 3.63 1.24
N ALA A 47 -3.00 2.80 0.67
CA ALA A 47 -4.33 3.27 0.24
C ALA A 47 -5.17 3.76 1.43
N GLY A 48 -5.11 3.07 2.56
CA GLY A 48 -5.77 3.46 3.81
C GLY A 48 -5.24 4.79 4.35
N ASP A 49 -3.93 4.98 4.36
CA ASP A 49 -3.28 6.20 4.85
C ASP A 49 -3.65 7.42 3.99
N ILE A 50 -3.60 7.27 2.66
CA ILE A 50 -4.04 8.32 1.73
C ILE A 50 -5.51 8.67 1.97
N ALA A 51 -6.38 7.68 2.06
CA ALA A 51 -7.81 7.91 2.30
C ALA A 51 -8.09 8.57 3.64
N ALA A 52 -7.37 8.21 4.70
CA ALA A 52 -7.49 8.83 6.01
C ALA A 52 -7.11 10.31 5.97
N ASN A 53 -6.03 10.65 5.24
CA ASN A 53 -5.58 12.03 5.12
C ASN A 53 -6.46 12.86 4.18
N LEU A 54 -7.06 12.27 3.15
CA LEU A 54 -8.10 12.92 2.34
C LEU A 54 -9.34 13.24 3.19
N ARG A 55 -9.82 12.29 4.01
CA ARG A 55 -10.94 12.54 4.94
C ARG A 55 -10.61 13.60 5.98
N PHE A 56 -9.37 13.59 6.49
CA PHE A 56 -8.89 14.63 7.39
C PHE A 56 -8.88 16.00 6.71
N THR A 57 -8.40 16.10 5.47
CA THR A 57 -8.39 17.35 4.68
C THR A 57 -9.80 17.91 4.51
N ARG A 58 -10.77 17.03 4.16
CA ARG A 58 -12.19 17.40 4.07
C ARG A 58 -12.74 17.90 5.40
N ALA A 59 -12.51 17.16 6.48
CA ALA A 59 -12.97 17.54 7.81
C ALA A 59 -12.36 18.89 8.26
N HIS A 60 -11.12 19.15 7.88
CA HIS A 60 -10.44 20.40 8.18
C HIS A 60 -11.03 21.57 7.38
N ALA A 61 -11.38 21.38 6.10
CA ALA A 61 -12.06 22.39 5.29
C ALA A 61 -13.41 22.77 5.90
N LEU A 62 -14.23 21.78 6.28
CA LEU A 62 -15.51 22.00 6.96
C LEU A 62 -15.35 22.72 8.30
N ALA A 63 -14.33 22.34 9.10
CA ALA A 63 -14.12 22.93 10.42
C ALA A 63 -13.57 24.35 10.39
N THR A 64 -12.79 24.71 9.35
CA THR A 64 -12.18 26.03 9.23
C THR A 64 -13.00 26.99 8.35
N GLY A 65 -13.98 26.49 7.59
CA GLY A 65 -14.73 27.25 6.62
C GLY A 65 -13.85 27.81 5.49
N THR A 66 -12.73 27.14 5.19
CA THR A 66 -11.78 27.54 4.16
C THR A 66 -11.35 26.36 3.32
N PRO A 67 -11.18 26.52 1.99
CA PRO A 67 -10.70 25.45 1.15
C PRO A 67 -9.36 24.86 1.62
N GLN A 68 -9.24 23.54 1.60
CA GLN A 68 -8.05 22.81 2.01
C GLN A 68 -7.55 21.92 0.87
N ARG A 69 -6.25 21.73 0.79
CA ARG A 69 -5.59 20.98 -0.28
C ARG A 69 -4.95 19.71 0.24
N PHE A 70 -5.09 18.66 -0.54
CA PHE A 70 -4.28 17.46 -0.47
C PHE A 70 -3.50 17.34 -1.77
N SER A 71 -2.19 17.19 -1.69
CA SER A 71 -1.34 16.97 -2.86
C SER A 71 -0.67 15.62 -2.82
N ILE A 72 -0.43 15.04 -3.99
CA ILE A 72 0.28 13.80 -4.19
C ILE A 72 1.26 13.95 -5.35
N ASP A 73 2.51 13.59 -5.12
CA ASP A 73 3.56 13.55 -6.14
C ASP A 73 3.92 12.10 -6.45
N PRO A 74 3.46 11.55 -7.58
CA PRO A 74 3.78 10.19 -8.00
C PRO A 74 5.28 9.97 -8.27
N VAL A 75 6.00 11.02 -8.68
CA VAL A 75 7.45 10.94 -8.98
C VAL A 75 8.27 10.89 -7.71
N GLN A 76 8.00 11.80 -6.77
CA GLN A 76 8.65 11.81 -5.45
C GLN A 76 8.07 10.79 -4.49
N ARG A 77 6.95 10.13 -4.85
CA ARG A 77 6.26 9.14 -4.04
C ARG A 77 5.91 9.68 -2.65
N SER A 78 5.36 10.88 -2.62
CA SER A 78 5.00 11.59 -1.41
C SER A 78 3.61 12.22 -1.52
N TRP A 79 3.00 12.46 -0.38
CA TRP A 79 1.76 13.21 -0.29
C TRP A 79 1.84 14.23 0.84
N GLN A 80 1.06 15.28 0.73
CA GLN A 80 0.94 16.34 1.74
C GLN A 80 -0.54 16.67 2.00
N ALA A 81 -0.84 16.97 3.25
CA ALA A 81 -2.16 17.35 3.72
C ALA A 81 -2.04 18.56 4.67
N PRO A 82 -3.13 19.22 5.03
CA PRO A 82 -3.12 20.36 5.95
C PRO A 82 -2.45 20.04 7.29
N ARG A 83 -1.99 21.09 7.97
CA ARG A 83 -1.30 21.03 9.28
C ARG A 83 0.00 20.24 9.23
N GLU A 84 0.79 20.43 8.17
CA GLU A 84 2.11 19.81 7.98
C GLU A 84 2.10 18.27 7.97
N ARG A 85 0.93 17.70 7.71
CA ARG A 85 0.84 16.24 7.55
C ARG A 85 1.40 15.85 6.20
N SER A 86 2.29 14.88 6.21
CA SER A 86 2.90 14.35 5.00
C SER A 86 3.21 12.87 5.16
N GLY A 87 3.43 12.18 4.08
CA GLY A 87 3.86 10.80 4.09
C GLY A 87 4.51 10.38 2.78
N THR A 88 5.09 9.20 2.80
CA THR A 88 5.77 8.59 1.66
C THR A 88 5.05 7.34 1.21
N ILE A 89 5.08 7.07 -0.07
CA ILE A 89 4.50 5.87 -0.69
C ILE A 89 5.65 4.90 -0.95
N PRO A 90 5.53 3.63 -0.53
CA PRO A 90 6.59 2.63 -0.72
C PRO A 90 7.03 2.52 -2.18
N GLN A 91 8.35 2.41 -2.43
CA GLN A 91 8.94 2.41 -3.77
C GLN A 91 8.46 1.26 -4.68
N ARG A 92 7.99 0.17 -4.08
CA ARG A 92 7.47 -1.00 -4.81
C ARG A 92 6.05 -0.84 -5.34
N LEU A 93 5.36 0.24 -4.93
CA LEU A 93 4.01 0.53 -5.39
C LEU A 93 4.05 1.47 -6.58
N GLU A 94 3.31 1.18 -7.62
CA GLU A 94 3.06 2.15 -8.70
C GLU A 94 1.94 3.09 -8.26
N VAL A 95 2.07 4.37 -8.60
CA VAL A 95 1.14 5.43 -8.21
C VAL A 95 0.70 6.18 -9.44
N GLU A 96 -0.60 6.29 -9.64
CA GLU A 96 -1.20 7.09 -10.68
C GLU A 96 -2.25 8.02 -10.07
N PHE A 97 -2.25 9.26 -10.51
CA PHE A 97 -3.26 10.25 -10.13
C PHE A 97 -4.09 10.67 -11.34
N THR A 98 -5.40 10.75 -11.16
CA THR A 98 -6.33 11.28 -12.15
C THR A 98 -7.22 12.31 -11.47
N GLY A 99 -7.20 13.54 -11.95
CA GLY A 99 -7.99 14.64 -11.38
C GLY A 99 -8.02 15.87 -12.30
N ALA A 100 -8.58 16.97 -11.84
CA ALA A 100 -8.66 18.22 -12.59
C ALA A 100 -7.23 18.79 -12.82
N ARG A 101 -6.82 18.92 -14.07
CA ARG A 101 -5.50 19.45 -14.47
C ARG A 101 -5.30 20.90 -14.08
N GLU A 102 -6.36 21.68 -14.01
CA GLU A 102 -6.34 23.13 -13.71
C GLU A 102 -5.89 23.44 -12.27
N MET A 103 -5.86 22.44 -11.39
CA MET A 103 -5.45 22.58 -9.99
C MET A 103 -4.03 22.10 -9.70
N GLN A 104 -3.29 21.67 -10.71
CA GLN A 104 -1.91 21.24 -10.58
C GLN A 104 -0.97 22.46 -10.59
N GLU A 105 -0.18 22.64 -9.53
CA GLU A 105 0.83 23.70 -9.48
C GLU A 105 2.15 23.31 -10.15
N ARG A 106 2.39 22.01 -10.30
CA ARG A 106 3.60 21.43 -10.94
C ARG A 106 3.18 20.32 -11.88
N ASP A 107 3.91 20.20 -12.97
CA ASP A 107 3.73 19.08 -13.89
C ASP A 107 3.97 17.76 -13.15
N GLY A 108 2.93 16.89 -13.16
CA GLY A 108 2.98 15.57 -12.53
C GLY A 108 2.49 15.51 -11.08
N GLU A 109 2.24 16.65 -10.41
CA GLU A 109 1.63 16.67 -9.08
C GLU A 109 0.11 16.57 -9.18
N GLY A 110 -0.49 15.64 -8.43
CA GLY A 110 -1.94 15.54 -8.29
C GLY A 110 -2.43 16.38 -7.12
N VAL A 111 -3.49 17.17 -7.32
CA VAL A 111 -4.10 17.98 -6.26
C VAL A 111 -5.60 17.72 -6.16
N ILE A 112 -6.08 17.51 -4.93
CA ILE A 112 -7.50 17.46 -4.58
C ILE A 112 -7.77 18.59 -3.60
N VAL A 113 -8.68 19.50 -3.96
CA VAL A 113 -9.15 20.58 -3.10
C VAL A 113 -10.51 20.20 -2.51
N PHE A 114 -10.65 20.36 -1.22
CA PHE A 114 -11.93 20.27 -0.50
C PHE A 114 -12.40 21.67 -0.15
N PHE A 115 -13.64 21.97 -0.44
CA PHE A 115 -14.25 23.27 -0.19
C PHE A 115 -14.89 23.33 1.20
N ASP A 116 -15.26 24.53 1.62
CA ASP A 116 -15.85 24.83 2.92
C ASP A 116 -17.22 24.19 3.15
N ASP A 117 -17.95 23.88 2.06
CA ASP A 117 -19.22 23.13 2.07
C ASP A 117 -19.03 21.60 2.09
N GLY A 118 -17.79 21.13 2.01
CA GLY A 118 -17.44 19.71 1.98
C GLY A 118 -17.44 19.05 0.61
N ALA A 119 -17.76 19.80 -0.46
CA ALA A 119 -17.53 19.37 -1.84
C ALA A 119 -16.03 19.30 -2.15
N SER A 120 -15.65 18.81 -3.32
CA SER A 120 -14.24 18.75 -3.71
C SER A 120 -14.06 18.94 -5.22
N SER A 121 -12.81 19.14 -5.64
CA SER A 121 -12.45 19.10 -7.06
C SER A 121 -12.57 17.69 -7.67
N GLY A 122 -12.76 16.67 -6.84
CA GLY A 122 -12.75 15.27 -7.26
C GLY A 122 -11.35 14.77 -7.61
N GLY A 123 -11.25 13.47 -7.79
CA GLY A 123 -10.01 12.82 -8.23
C GLY A 123 -9.93 11.37 -7.80
N ARG A 124 -8.92 10.71 -8.34
CA ARG A 124 -8.60 9.30 -8.03
C ARG A 124 -7.11 9.14 -7.83
N VAL A 125 -6.74 8.46 -6.75
CA VAL A 125 -5.40 7.93 -6.54
C VAL A 125 -5.46 6.43 -6.73
N ARG A 126 -4.68 5.91 -7.66
CA ARG A 126 -4.52 4.49 -7.91
C ARG A 126 -3.17 4.02 -7.40
N LEU A 127 -3.16 2.92 -6.67
CA LEU A 127 -1.97 2.26 -6.19
C LEU A 127 -1.96 0.82 -6.71
N GLU A 128 -0.82 0.38 -7.26
CA GLU A 128 -0.66 -0.97 -7.80
C GLU A 128 0.60 -1.65 -7.25
N ALA A 129 0.50 -2.98 -7.06
CA ALA A 129 1.62 -3.84 -6.71
C ALA A 129 1.42 -5.20 -7.39
N GLY A 130 2.20 -5.49 -8.43
CA GLY A 130 2.03 -6.69 -9.24
C GLY A 130 0.64 -6.80 -9.85
N ASP A 131 -0.14 -7.79 -9.42
CA ASP A 131 -1.52 -8.03 -9.88
C ASP A 131 -2.59 -7.38 -8.98
N ALA A 132 -2.20 -6.78 -7.87
CA ALA A 132 -3.10 -6.14 -6.92
C ALA A 132 -3.20 -4.63 -7.16
N ARG A 133 -4.43 -4.11 -7.06
CA ARG A 133 -4.75 -2.68 -7.25
C ARG A 133 -5.71 -2.21 -6.19
N TRP A 134 -5.49 -0.99 -5.73
CA TRP A 134 -6.42 -0.24 -4.88
C TRP A 134 -6.63 1.15 -5.45
N ASP A 135 -7.89 1.56 -5.51
CA ASP A 135 -8.31 2.88 -5.94
C ASP A 135 -8.88 3.65 -4.73
N VAL A 136 -8.47 4.90 -4.60
CA VAL A 136 -9.01 5.88 -3.64
C VAL A 136 -9.69 6.96 -4.45
N ASP A 137 -11.02 6.93 -4.47
CA ASP A 137 -11.86 7.88 -5.20
C ASP A 137 -12.35 8.99 -4.29
N VAL A 138 -12.36 10.21 -4.80
CA VAL A 138 -12.99 11.37 -4.17
C VAL A 138 -14.06 11.91 -5.09
N ALA A 139 -15.30 11.90 -4.60
CA ALA A 139 -16.45 12.39 -5.34
C ALA A 139 -16.44 13.93 -5.34
N TRP A 140 -16.51 14.54 -6.54
CA TRP A 140 -16.46 16.00 -6.69
C TRP A 140 -17.59 16.73 -5.95
N LEU A 141 -18.83 16.24 -6.04
CA LEU A 141 -20.00 16.91 -5.48
C LEU A 141 -20.08 16.82 -3.95
N THR A 142 -19.68 15.69 -3.36
CA THR A 142 -19.87 15.40 -1.94
C THR A 142 -18.57 15.38 -1.15
N GLY A 143 -17.41 15.35 -1.80
CA GLY A 143 -16.11 15.13 -1.19
C GLY A 143 -15.98 13.76 -0.50
N GLU A 144 -16.89 12.81 -0.81
CA GLU A 144 -16.84 11.47 -0.21
C GLU A 144 -15.61 10.72 -0.68
N VAL A 145 -14.86 10.16 0.27
CA VAL A 145 -13.64 9.37 0.00
C VAL A 145 -13.96 7.88 0.12
N ARG A 146 -13.87 7.18 -0.99
CA ARG A 146 -14.10 5.73 -1.09
C ARG A 146 -12.81 5.01 -1.42
N VAL A 147 -12.57 3.89 -0.73
CA VAL A 147 -11.45 2.99 -0.99
C VAL A 147 -11.99 1.65 -1.45
N HIS A 148 -11.56 1.19 -2.58
CA HIS A 148 -11.98 -0.11 -3.08
C HIS A 148 -10.86 -0.81 -3.84
N ARG A 149 -10.99 -2.12 -3.93
CA ARG A 149 -10.07 -2.94 -4.73
C ARG A 149 -10.40 -2.75 -6.20
N GLY A 150 -9.44 -2.25 -6.99
CA GLY A 150 -9.61 -2.09 -8.43
C GLY A 150 -9.78 -3.44 -9.13
N ARG A 151 -10.67 -3.49 -10.12
CA ARG A 151 -10.76 -4.61 -11.08
C ARG A 151 -9.85 -4.30 -12.26
N ARG A 152 -9.18 -5.32 -12.77
CA ARG A 152 -8.54 -5.26 -14.09
C ARG A 152 -9.59 -5.17 -15.17
#